data_4ca3d7d8bd11f8bb64f3d2d2c4367f21
#
_entry.id   4ca3d7d8bd11f8bb64f3d2d2c4367f21
#
_cell.length_a   1.000
_cell.length_b   1.000
_cell.length_c   1.000
_cell.angle_alpha   90.00
_cell.angle_beta   90.00
_cell.angle_gamma   90.00
#
_symmetry.space_group_name_H-M   'P 1'
#
loop_
_entity.id
_entity.type
_entity.pdbx_description
1 polymer ?
#
loop_
_entity_poly.entity_id
_entity_poly.type
_entity_poly.pdbx_seq_one_letter_code
_entity_poly.pdbx_strand_id
1 'polypeptide(L)'
;MRSLLALLFAASVLAADRPVVDHAAYTAALKDFRKGSAKSIEALKKTDASAAVRLAAVDDVRERLVDEPTSPLVGEVAALLGSTDVETAKLLLAALAEAKASGATAQVAALASKADSPLRIPAALALAEVGGAKAVPVLASLAKDEALAENIQDALVKVAGPGVTDAFVAGISDAKADVSARNALIKAAVGRNLRSVAGALCVAIKEESMRLECQKALLKLAQPSDLAALRDAEKAVTNATTKGALGRLIKKLEAVK
;
A
#
# COMPACT_ATOMS: atom_id res chain seq x y z
N MET A 1 -10.17 -16.03 -11.93
CA MET A 1 -9.42 -15.33 -12.99
C MET A 1 -8.84 -13.98 -12.56
N ARG A 2 -9.37 -13.26 -11.56
CA ARG A 2 -8.80 -11.99 -11.08
C ARG A 2 -7.51 -12.13 -10.25
N SER A 3 -7.29 -13.27 -9.59
CA SER A 3 -6.08 -13.52 -8.77
C SER A 3 -4.81 -13.76 -9.60
N LEU A 4 -4.92 -14.26 -10.83
CA LEU A 4 -3.76 -14.51 -11.70
C LEU A 4 -3.15 -13.19 -12.26
N LEU A 5 -3.99 -12.17 -12.52
CA LEU A 5 -3.51 -10.87 -13.00
C LEU A 5 -2.76 -10.09 -11.91
N ALA A 6 -3.19 -10.20 -10.64
CA ALA A 6 -2.50 -9.55 -9.51
C ALA A 6 -1.12 -10.17 -9.25
N LEU A 7 -0.98 -11.50 -9.39
CA LEU A 7 0.30 -12.21 -9.30
C LEU A 7 1.26 -11.83 -10.44
N LEU A 8 0.75 -11.64 -11.66
CA LEU A 8 1.56 -11.21 -12.81
C LEU A 8 2.06 -9.76 -12.66
N PHE A 9 1.31 -8.86 -12.02
CA PHE A 9 1.72 -7.46 -11.85
C PHE A 9 2.73 -7.26 -10.70
N ALA A 10 2.57 -7.97 -9.57
CA ALA A 10 3.56 -7.99 -8.49
C ALA A 10 4.89 -8.59 -8.99
N ALA A 11 4.82 -9.67 -9.77
CA ALA A 11 5.98 -10.29 -10.40
C ALA A 11 6.66 -9.38 -11.44
N SER A 12 5.92 -8.53 -12.18
CA SER A 12 6.50 -7.72 -13.26
C SER A 12 7.27 -6.49 -12.76
N VAL A 13 6.84 -5.85 -11.66
CA VAL A 13 7.57 -4.72 -11.07
C VAL A 13 8.82 -5.19 -10.31
N LEU A 14 8.86 -6.44 -9.88
CA LEU A 14 9.97 -7.04 -9.10
C LEU A 14 10.81 -8.02 -9.91
N ALA A 15 10.33 -8.48 -11.08
CA ALA A 15 11.07 -9.40 -11.95
C ALA A 15 12.09 -8.70 -12.86
N ALA A 16 12.05 -7.37 -12.96
CA ALA A 16 12.85 -6.62 -13.93
C ALA A 16 14.36 -6.59 -13.61
N ASP A 17 14.77 -6.85 -12.36
CA ASP A 17 16.15 -6.62 -11.93
C ASP A 17 16.78 -7.82 -11.17
N ARG A 18 16.47 -9.06 -11.57
CA ARG A 18 17.24 -10.18 -11.02
C ARG A 18 18.68 -10.11 -11.55
N PRO A 19 19.69 -10.06 -10.66
CA PRO A 19 21.06 -9.98 -11.09
C PRO A 19 21.45 -11.25 -11.88
N VAL A 20 22.20 -11.07 -12.96
CA VAL A 20 22.82 -12.20 -13.66
C VAL A 20 23.90 -12.76 -12.75
N VAL A 21 23.76 -14.02 -12.36
CA VAL A 21 24.67 -14.68 -11.40
C VAL A 21 25.25 -15.97 -11.98
N ASP A 22 26.35 -16.43 -11.40
CA ASP A 22 26.89 -17.77 -11.66
C ASP A 22 25.86 -18.83 -11.23
N HIS A 23 25.30 -19.53 -12.20
CA HIS A 23 24.26 -20.52 -11.99
C HIS A 23 24.71 -21.72 -11.15
N ALA A 24 25.98 -22.15 -11.31
CA ALA A 24 26.50 -23.27 -10.54
C ALA A 24 26.65 -22.90 -9.05
N ALA A 25 27.20 -21.70 -8.78
CA ALA A 25 27.34 -21.19 -7.42
C ALA A 25 25.95 -20.97 -6.77
N TYR A 26 24.97 -20.41 -7.50
CA TYR A 26 23.59 -20.24 -7.04
C TYR A 26 22.95 -21.59 -6.67
N THR A 27 23.00 -22.57 -7.55
CA THR A 27 22.38 -23.89 -7.33
C THR A 27 23.02 -24.63 -6.15
N ALA A 28 24.34 -24.55 -6.00
CA ALA A 28 25.05 -25.14 -4.87
C ALA A 28 24.64 -24.50 -3.54
N ALA A 29 24.57 -23.16 -3.50
CA ALA A 29 24.15 -22.41 -2.32
C ALA A 29 22.69 -22.71 -1.93
N LEU A 30 21.76 -22.69 -2.89
CA LEU A 30 20.35 -22.98 -2.64
C LEU A 30 20.15 -24.42 -2.09
N LYS A 31 20.87 -25.39 -2.64
CA LYS A 31 20.86 -26.78 -2.13
C LYS A 31 21.34 -26.89 -0.68
N ASP A 32 22.32 -26.05 -0.29
CA ASP A 32 22.79 -26.04 1.10
C ASP A 32 21.80 -25.33 2.05
N PHE A 33 21.21 -24.22 1.62
CA PHE A 33 20.23 -23.46 2.41
C PHE A 33 18.96 -24.24 2.71
N ARG A 34 18.47 -25.04 1.79
CA ARG A 34 17.31 -25.94 2.01
C ARG A 34 17.49 -26.93 3.17
N LYS A 35 18.73 -27.10 3.67
CA LYS A 35 19.00 -27.93 4.87
C LYS A 35 18.70 -27.22 6.20
N GLY A 36 18.51 -25.88 6.20
CA GLY A 36 18.19 -25.13 7.42
C GLY A 36 18.19 -23.61 7.21
N SER A 37 17.12 -22.95 7.66
CA SER A 37 16.88 -21.49 7.45
C SER A 37 17.96 -20.58 8.06
N ALA A 38 18.60 -21.00 9.14
CA ALA A 38 19.67 -20.21 9.78
C ALA A 38 20.82 -19.88 8.81
N LYS A 39 21.12 -20.79 7.87
CA LYS A 39 22.21 -20.58 6.90
C LYS A 39 21.92 -19.47 5.91
N SER A 40 20.67 -19.33 5.43
CA SER A 40 20.27 -18.28 4.50
C SER A 40 20.38 -16.91 5.18
N ILE A 41 19.88 -16.80 6.41
CA ILE A 41 19.96 -15.57 7.21
C ILE A 41 21.43 -15.20 7.50
N GLU A 42 22.27 -16.15 7.86
CA GLU A 42 23.70 -15.91 8.07
C GLU A 42 24.41 -15.47 6.77
N ALA A 43 24.04 -16.03 5.62
CA ALA A 43 24.58 -15.60 4.34
C ALA A 43 24.18 -14.15 3.98
N LEU A 44 22.95 -13.76 4.30
CA LEU A 44 22.44 -12.40 4.08
C LEU A 44 23.08 -11.34 5.00
N LYS A 45 23.59 -11.75 6.16
CA LYS A 45 24.34 -10.87 7.08
C LYS A 45 25.78 -10.60 6.59
N LYS A 46 26.32 -11.46 5.74
CA LYS A 46 27.72 -11.33 5.25
C LYS A 46 27.82 -10.32 4.12
N THR A 47 28.60 -9.29 4.31
CA THR A 47 28.84 -8.23 3.31
C THR A 47 29.66 -8.70 2.12
N ASP A 48 30.48 -9.75 2.28
CA ASP A 48 31.37 -10.34 1.28
C ASP A 48 30.75 -11.53 0.52
N ALA A 49 29.50 -11.91 0.83
CA ALA A 49 28.81 -12.96 0.10
C ALA A 49 28.64 -12.59 -1.38
N SER A 50 28.90 -13.55 -2.29
CA SER A 50 28.70 -13.31 -3.72
C SER A 50 27.24 -13.06 -4.07
N ALA A 51 26.99 -12.38 -5.20
CA ALA A 51 25.62 -12.13 -5.68
C ALA A 51 24.80 -13.43 -5.84
N ALA A 52 25.46 -14.52 -6.30
CA ALA A 52 24.84 -15.82 -6.45
C ALA A 52 24.38 -16.41 -5.10
N VAL A 53 25.21 -16.30 -4.06
CA VAL A 53 24.91 -16.77 -2.71
C VAL A 53 23.80 -15.94 -2.09
N ARG A 54 23.84 -14.61 -2.23
CA ARG A 54 22.79 -13.72 -1.73
C ARG A 54 21.44 -14.00 -2.39
N LEU A 55 21.43 -14.14 -3.72
CA LEU A 55 20.19 -14.44 -4.45
C LEU A 55 19.60 -15.79 -4.02
N ALA A 56 20.43 -16.82 -3.87
CA ALA A 56 19.98 -18.12 -3.39
C ALA A 56 19.43 -18.06 -1.96
N ALA A 57 20.03 -17.25 -1.09
CA ALA A 57 19.56 -17.03 0.26
C ALA A 57 18.19 -16.28 0.30
N VAL A 58 18.03 -15.27 -0.57
CA VAL A 58 16.72 -14.58 -0.70
C VAL A 58 15.65 -15.54 -1.20
N ASP A 59 15.94 -16.38 -2.19
CA ASP A 59 14.96 -17.33 -2.74
C ASP A 59 14.57 -18.40 -1.70
N ASP A 60 15.50 -18.93 -0.91
CA ASP A 60 15.19 -19.85 0.19
C ASP A 60 14.33 -19.18 1.26
N VAL A 61 14.67 -17.95 1.65
CA VAL A 61 13.87 -17.15 2.60
C VAL A 61 12.47 -16.88 2.05
N ARG A 62 12.35 -16.51 0.77
CA ARG A 62 11.06 -16.24 0.12
C ARG A 62 10.16 -17.48 0.12
N GLU A 63 10.67 -18.65 -0.27
CA GLU A 63 9.92 -19.91 -0.24
C GLU A 63 9.36 -20.15 1.17
N ARG A 64 10.18 -20.03 2.21
CA ARG A 64 9.76 -20.23 3.60
C ARG A 64 8.76 -19.20 4.13
N LEU A 65 8.92 -17.94 3.73
CA LEU A 65 7.97 -16.89 4.12
C LEU A 65 6.60 -17.09 3.48
N VAL A 66 6.56 -17.57 2.24
CA VAL A 66 5.29 -17.89 1.56
C VAL A 66 4.59 -19.07 2.22
N ASP A 67 5.36 -20.08 2.63
CA ASP A 67 4.81 -21.25 3.32
C ASP A 67 4.35 -20.91 4.76
N GLU A 68 5.09 -20.05 5.47
CA GLU A 68 4.81 -19.67 6.86
C GLU A 68 4.92 -18.15 7.09
N PRO A 69 3.93 -17.35 6.63
CA PRO A 69 4.00 -15.88 6.66
C PRO A 69 3.93 -15.26 8.07
N THR A 70 3.69 -16.05 9.09
CA THR A 70 3.65 -15.62 10.49
C THR A 70 4.81 -16.18 11.34
N SER A 71 5.75 -16.88 10.71
CA SER A 71 6.91 -17.47 11.41
C SER A 71 7.86 -16.40 12.00
N PRO A 72 8.68 -16.74 12.99
CA PRO A 72 9.72 -15.84 13.52
C PRO A 72 10.69 -15.32 12.46
N LEU A 73 10.86 -16.04 11.36
CA LEU A 73 11.69 -15.66 10.21
C LEU A 73 11.30 -14.28 9.66
N VAL A 74 10.01 -13.90 9.70
CA VAL A 74 9.55 -12.56 9.28
C VAL A 74 10.29 -11.46 10.02
N GLY A 75 10.44 -11.57 11.33
CA GLY A 75 11.15 -10.60 12.17
C GLY A 75 12.64 -10.52 11.84
N GLU A 76 13.28 -11.67 11.60
CA GLU A 76 14.70 -11.74 11.23
C GLU A 76 14.95 -11.09 9.86
N VAL A 77 14.10 -11.37 8.86
CA VAL A 77 14.18 -10.77 7.53
C VAL A 77 13.91 -9.27 7.58
N ALA A 78 12.91 -8.85 8.33
CA ALA A 78 12.61 -7.42 8.50
C ALA A 78 13.76 -6.64 9.13
N ALA A 79 14.51 -7.24 10.06
CA ALA A 79 15.70 -6.65 10.65
C ALA A 79 16.86 -6.49 9.64
N LEU A 80 16.95 -7.34 8.62
CA LEU A 80 17.98 -7.26 7.58
C LEU A 80 17.78 -6.11 6.60
N LEU A 81 16.56 -5.59 6.44
CA LEU A 81 16.25 -4.54 5.46
C LEU A 81 17.10 -3.27 5.61
N GLY A 82 17.57 -2.97 6.83
CA GLY A 82 18.41 -1.81 7.09
C GLY A 82 19.92 -2.08 7.07
N SER A 83 20.36 -3.32 6.95
CA SER A 83 21.76 -3.74 7.08
C SER A 83 22.33 -4.43 5.82
N THR A 84 21.49 -4.80 4.88
CA THR A 84 21.91 -5.38 3.59
C THR A 84 22.10 -4.29 2.53
N ASP A 85 22.73 -4.64 1.40
CA ASP A 85 22.80 -3.76 0.24
C ASP A 85 21.40 -3.49 -0.34
N VAL A 86 21.29 -2.40 -1.11
CA VAL A 86 20.00 -1.93 -1.65
C VAL A 86 19.28 -2.99 -2.50
N GLU A 87 20.02 -3.71 -3.34
CA GLU A 87 19.41 -4.69 -4.25
C GLU A 87 18.90 -5.91 -3.47
N THR A 88 19.67 -6.39 -2.50
CA THR A 88 19.23 -7.46 -1.59
C THR A 88 18.00 -7.01 -0.78
N ALA A 89 18.01 -5.79 -0.25
CA ALA A 89 16.86 -5.25 0.50
C ALA A 89 15.59 -5.13 -0.37
N LYS A 90 15.69 -4.74 -1.64
CA LYS A 90 14.56 -4.75 -2.58
C LYS A 90 13.97 -6.15 -2.76
N LEU A 91 14.83 -7.16 -2.93
CA LEU A 91 14.40 -8.55 -3.07
C LEU A 91 13.72 -9.07 -1.79
N LEU A 92 14.25 -8.71 -0.61
CA LEU A 92 13.64 -9.07 0.67
C LEU A 92 12.29 -8.36 0.89
N LEU A 93 12.16 -7.09 0.51
CA LEU A 93 10.87 -6.38 0.52
C LEU A 93 9.84 -7.08 -0.38
N ALA A 94 10.28 -7.56 -1.54
CA ALA A 94 9.45 -8.32 -2.45
C ALA A 94 8.98 -9.64 -1.84
N ALA A 95 9.90 -10.38 -1.20
CA ALA A 95 9.59 -11.65 -0.54
C ALA A 95 8.58 -11.45 0.61
N LEU A 96 8.74 -10.41 1.43
CA LEU A 96 7.80 -10.06 2.49
C LEU A 96 6.42 -9.68 1.94
N ALA A 97 6.38 -8.93 0.83
CA ALA A 97 5.14 -8.53 0.18
C ALA A 97 4.39 -9.73 -0.43
N GLU A 98 5.11 -10.63 -1.13
CA GLU A 98 4.55 -11.85 -1.71
C GLU A 98 3.95 -12.76 -0.62
N ALA A 99 4.66 -12.93 0.47
CA ALA A 99 4.20 -13.69 1.63
C ALA A 99 3.09 -12.98 2.44
N LYS A 100 2.81 -11.71 2.16
CA LYS A 100 1.91 -10.85 2.98
C LYS A 100 2.28 -10.87 4.46
N ALA A 101 3.57 -10.83 4.75
CA ALA A 101 4.16 -11.00 6.06
C ALA A 101 3.89 -9.80 6.98
N SER A 102 2.72 -9.75 7.59
CA SER A 102 2.24 -8.61 8.39
C SER A 102 3.11 -8.28 9.61
N GLY A 103 3.90 -9.24 10.10
CA GLY A 103 4.89 -9.01 11.15
C GLY A 103 5.99 -8.02 10.79
N ALA A 104 6.23 -7.76 9.49
CA ALA A 104 7.22 -6.81 9.01
C ALA A 104 6.68 -5.36 8.86
N THR A 105 5.39 -5.13 9.12
CA THR A 105 4.73 -3.84 8.84
C THR A 105 5.48 -2.63 9.42
N ALA A 106 5.94 -2.70 10.65
CA ALA A 106 6.61 -1.57 11.32
C ALA A 106 7.93 -1.20 10.66
N GLN A 107 8.77 -2.18 10.34
CA GLN A 107 10.07 -1.98 9.70
C GLN A 107 9.92 -1.48 8.26
N VAL A 108 8.97 -2.04 7.50
CA VAL A 108 8.67 -1.61 6.14
C VAL A 108 8.11 -0.19 6.13
N ALA A 109 7.23 0.18 7.09
CA ALA A 109 6.71 1.53 7.23
C ALA A 109 7.83 2.55 7.57
N ALA A 110 8.77 2.17 8.44
CA ALA A 110 9.91 3.01 8.77
C ALA A 110 10.80 3.30 7.54
N LEU A 111 11.05 2.29 6.70
CA LEU A 111 11.80 2.47 5.44
C LEU A 111 11.05 3.34 4.43
N ALA A 112 9.75 3.15 4.26
CA ALA A 112 8.91 3.96 3.38
C ALA A 112 8.91 5.45 3.81
N SER A 113 9.02 5.71 5.10
CA SER A 113 9.02 7.06 5.66
C SER A 113 10.39 7.77 5.62
N LYS A 114 11.48 7.06 5.30
CA LYS A 114 12.83 7.61 5.27
C LYS A 114 13.08 8.38 3.97
N ALA A 115 13.10 9.72 4.02
CA ALA A 115 13.06 10.62 2.87
C ALA A 115 14.11 10.31 1.77
N ASP A 116 15.36 10.12 2.14
CA ASP A 116 16.48 9.96 1.20
C ASP A 116 16.84 8.49 0.93
N SER A 117 15.94 7.55 1.24
CA SER A 117 16.21 6.14 1.06
C SER A 117 15.90 5.67 -0.37
N PRO A 118 16.84 4.99 -1.06
CA PRO A 118 16.54 4.35 -2.35
C PRO A 118 15.50 3.22 -2.23
N LEU A 119 15.21 2.79 -0.99
CA LEU A 119 14.20 1.78 -0.68
C LEU A 119 12.80 2.38 -0.44
N ARG A 120 12.65 3.71 -0.48
CA ARG A 120 11.40 4.38 -0.10
C ARG A 120 10.21 3.93 -0.95
N ILE A 121 10.35 3.92 -2.28
CA ILE A 121 9.29 3.45 -3.18
C ILE A 121 9.07 1.94 -3.04
N PRO A 122 10.09 1.07 -3.12
CA PRO A 122 9.90 -0.36 -2.88
C PRO A 122 9.24 -0.68 -1.54
N ALA A 123 9.62 0.04 -0.47
CA ALA A 123 9.02 -0.14 0.84
C ALA A 123 7.55 0.31 0.90
N ALA A 124 7.19 1.43 0.25
CA ALA A 124 5.80 1.87 0.16
C ALA A 124 4.91 0.85 -0.58
N LEU A 125 5.41 0.29 -1.68
CA LEU A 125 4.70 -0.75 -2.43
C LEU A 125 4.57 -2.05 -1.62
N ALA A 126 5.64 -2.47 -0.93
CA ALA A 126 5.60 -3.63 -0.03
C ALA A 126 4.63 -3.39 1.14
N LEU A 127 4.59 -2.18 1.69
CA LEU A 127 3.70 -1.80 2.79
C LEU A 127 2.21 -2.00 2.43
N ALA A 128 1.85 -1.77 1.17
CA ALA A 128 0.49 -2.01 0.70
C ALA A 128 0.05 -3.48 0.85
N GLU A 129 0.99 -4.41 0.71
CA GLU A 129 0.73 -5.85 0.80
C GLU A 129 0.80 -6.39 2.24
N VAL A 130 1.76 -5.88 3.05
CA VAL A 130 1.99 -6.41 4.41
C VAL A 130 1.24 -5.64 5.51
N GLY A 131 0.85 -4.39 5.26
CA GLY A 131 0.46 -3.48 6.34
C GLY A 131 -1.02 -3.45 6.68
N GLY A 132 -1.91 -3.95 5.79
CA GLY A 132 -3.36 -3.90 6.01
C GLY A 132 -3.83 -2.50 6.40
N ALA A 133 -4.77 -2.41 7.34
CA ALA A 133 -5.30 -1.12 7.81
C ALA A 133 -4.23 -0.15 8.33
N LYS A 134 -3.14 -0.67 8.91
CA LYS A 134 -2.03 0.14 9.45
C LYS A 134 -1.22 0.83 8.35
N ALA A 135 -1.21 0.29 7.13
CA ALA A 135 -0.54 0.90 5.98
C ALA A 135 -1.23 2.19 5.52
N VAL A 136 -2.55 2.28 5.65
CA VAL A 136 -3.36 3.38 5.08
C VAL A 136 -2.88 4.76 5.55
N PRO A 137 -2.79 5.07 6.85
CA PRO A 137 -2.34 6.40 7.29
C PRO A 137 -0.88 6.68 6.93
N VAL A 138 0.01 5.68 6.95
CA VAL A 138 1.42 5.85 6.57
C VAL A 138 1.52 6.20 5.09
N LEU A 139 0.91 5.41 4.21
CA LEU A 139 0.91 5.68 2.77
C LEU A 139 0.27 7.04 2.46
N ALA A 140 -0.86 7.36 3.07
CA ALA A 140 -1.51 8.66 2.87
C ALA A 140 -0.58 9.82 3.24
N SER A 141 0.17 9.73 4.33
CA SER A 141 1.13 10.76 4.75
C SER A 141 2.29 10.97 3.77
N LEU A 142 2.64 9.95 2.99
CA LEU A 142 3.69 10.03 1.96
C LEU A 142 3.21 10.74 0.69
N ALA A 143 1.90 10.87 0.48
CA ALA A 143 1.32 11.50 -0.71
C ALA A 143 1.58 13.02 -0.80
N LYS A 144 2.09 13.65 0.26
CA LYS A 144 2.56 15.04 0.25
C LYS A 144 3.83 15.23 -0.58
N ASP A 145 4.58 14.16 -0.83
CA ASP A 145 5.75 14.16 -1.69
C ASP A 145 5.30 13.87 -3.13
N GLU A 146 5.37 14.89 -3.98
CA GLU A 146 4.92 14.81 -5.38
C GLU A 146 5.66 13.73 -6.17
N ALA A 147 6.93 13.49 -5.86
CA ALA A 147 7.73 12.45 -6.51
C ALA A 147 7.22 11.02 -6.23
N LEU A 148 6.47 10.85 -5.14
CA LEU A 148 5.89 9.56 -4.74
C LEU A 148 4.40 9.44 -5.06
N ALA A 149 3.73 10.53 -5.41
CA ALA A 149 2.26 10.62 -5.44
C ALA A 149 1.60 9.50 -6.26
N GLU A 150 2.14 9.16 -7.43
CA GLU A 150 1.62 8.09 -8.28
C GLU A 150 1.80 6.70 -7.63
N ASN A 151 3.02 6.41 -7.16
CA ASN A 151 3.30 5.13 -6.48
C ASN A 151 2.45 4.95 -5.22
N ILE A 152 2.24 6.02 -4.45
CA ILE A 152 1.39 6.00 -3.25
C ILE A 152 -0.08 5.79 -3.63
N GLN A 153 -0.54 6.41 -4.71
CA GLN A 153 -1.89 6.19 -5.21
C GLN A 153 -2.12 4.72 -5.55
N ASP A 154 -1.20 4.10 -6.28
CA ASP A 154 -1.25 2.68 -6.64
C ASP A 154 -1.17 1.77 -5.40
N ALA A 155 -0.31 2.10 -4.45
CA ALA A 155 -0.17 1.39 -3.18
C ALA A 155 -1.50 1.43 -2.39
N LEU A 156 -2.10 2.61 -2.21
CA LEU A 156 -3.38 2.77 -1.50
C LEU A 156 -4.53 2.01 -2.18
N VAL A 157 -4.55 1.94 -3.51
CA VAL A 157 -5.54 1.14 -4.24
C VAL A 157 -5.38 -0.35 -3.97
N LYS A 158 -4.18 -0.84 -3.73
CA LYS A 158 -3.87 -2.27 -3.50
C LYS A 158 -4.04 -2.71 -2.05
N VAL A 159 -3.89 -1.83 -1.05
CA VAL A 159 -4.00 -2.20 0.37
C VAL A 159 -5.23 -3.05 0.62
N ALA A 160 -5.05 -4.21 1.25
CA ALA A 160 -6.12 -5.16 1.52
C ALA A 160 -6.08 -5.67 2.96
N GLY A 161 -7.19 -6.19 3.43
CA GLY A 161 -7.31 -6.80 4.75
C GLY A 161 -8.40 -6.19 5.62
N PRO A 162 -8.62 -6.77 6.80
CA PRO A 162 -9.60 -6.29 7.76
C PRO A 162 -9.33 -4.84 8.19
N GLY A 163 -10.39 -4.04 8.37
CA GLY A 163 -10.30 -2.66 8.86
C GLY A 163 -9.76 -1.64 7.85
N VAL A 164 -9.38 -2.02 6.63
CA VAL A 164 -8.88 -1.09 5.60
C VAL A 164 -9.94 -0.05 5.26
N THR A 165 -11.19 -0.45 5.09
CA THR A 165 -12.30 0.46 4.83
C THR A 165 -12.45 1.50 5.94
N ASP A 166 -12.40 1.06 7.19
CA ASP A 166 -12.52 1.96 8.36
C ASP A 166 -11.33 2.92 8.44
N ALA A 167 -10.12 2.47 8.09
CA ALA A 167 -8.95 3.33 8.02
C ALA A 167 -9.08 4.42 6.93
N PHE A 168 -9.70 4.12 5.78
CA PHE A 168 -10.02 5.13 4.76
C PHE A 168 -11.04 6.14 5.28
N VAL A 169 -12.14 5.67 5.89
CA VAL A 169 -13.17 6.54 6.48
C VAL A 169 -12.56 7.45 7.54
N ALA A 170 -11.78 6.89 8.46
CA ALA A 170 -11.11 7.64 9.52
C ALA A 170 -10.14 8.69 8.94
N GLY A 171 -9.29 8.31 7.99
CA GLY A 171 -8.31 9.22 7.40
C GLY A 171 -8.94 10.35 6.58
N ILE A 172 -10.03 10.10 5.84
CA ILE A 172 -10.78 11.14 5.11
C ILE A 172 -11.46 12.10 6.10
N SER A 173 -11.96 11.60 7.23
CA SER A 173 -12.66 12.39 8.26
C SER A 173 -11.72 13.16 9.18
N ASP A 174 -10.43 12.84 9.22
CA ASP A 174 -9.48 13.51 10.11
C ASP A 174 -9.16 14.93 9.62
N ALA A 175 -9.84 15.92 10.18
CA ALA A 175 -9.62 17.33 9.85
C ALA A 175 -8.22 17.86 10.21
N LYS A 176 -7.44 17.12 11.02
CA LYS A 176 -6.05 17.47 11.38
C LYS A 176 -5.04 16.89 10.40
N ALA A 177 -5.43 15.89 9.61
CA ALA A 177 -4.56 15.31 8.62
C ALA A 177 -4.30 16.29 7.47
N ASP A 178 -3.12 16.15 6.84
CA ASP A 178 -2.72 16.95 5.70
C ASP A 178 -3.73 16.79 4.53
N VAL A 179 -4.02 17.90 3.83
CA VAL A 179 -4.96 17.93 2.70
C VAL A 179 -4.52 16.98 1.58
N SER A 180 -3.21 16.90 1.29
CA SER A 180 -2.68 15.97 0.27
C SER A 180 -2.90 14.52 0.65
N ALA A 181 -2.70 14.18 1.94
CA ALA A 181 -2.96 12.83 2.47
C ALA A 181 -4.44 12.46 2.31
N ARG A 182 -5.35 13.34 2.72
CA ARG A 182 -6.80 13.13 2.61
C ARG A 182 -7.24 13.02 1.15
N ASN A 183 -6.70 13.85 0.26
CA ASN A 183 -6.98 13.79 -1.18
C ASN A 183 -6.48 12.48 -1.80
N ALA A 184 -5.33 11.96 -1.38
CA ALA A 184 -4.84 10.66 -1.83
C ALA A 184 -5.80 9.53 -1.43
N LEU A 185 -6.30 9.55 -0.19
CA LEU A 185 -7.31 8.59 0.28
C LEU A 185 -8.61 8.69 -0.53
N ILE A 186 -9.09 9.90 -0.83
CA ILE A 186 -10.30 10.10 -1.65
C ILE A 186 -10.10 9.53 -3.05
N LYS A 187 -8.98 9.84 -3.71
CA LYS A 187 -8.66 9.32 -5.05
C LYS A 187 -8.56 7.80 -5.04
N ALA A 188 -7.87 7.22 -4.04
CA ALA A 188 -7.76 5.77 -3.90
C ALA A 188 -9.12 5.12 -3.62
N ALA A 189 -9.97 5.72 -2.79
CA ALA A 189 -11.33 5.23 -2.54
C ALA A 189 -12.15 5.19 -3.83
N VAL A 190 -12.01 6.20 -4.70
CA VAL A 190 -12.65 6.19 -6.02
C VAL A 190 -12.09 5.06 -6.91
N GLY A 191 -10.77 4.89 -6.97
CA GLY A 191 -10.13 3.80 -7.74
C GLY A 191 -10.57 2.40 -7.29
N ARG A 192 -10.85 2.25 -5.98
CA ARG A 192 -11.35 1.01 -5.36
C ARG A 192 -12.86 0.84 -5.46
N ASN A 193 -13.60 1.84 -5.93
CA ASN A 193 -15.06 1.92 -5.84
C ASN A 193 -15.58 1.72 -4.40
N LEU A 194 -14.91 2.35 -3.43
CA LEU A 194 -15.17 2.19 -1.99
C LEU A 194 -16.33 3.09 -1.56
N ARG A 195 -17.56 2.63 -1.76
CA ARG A 195 -18.78 3.41 -1.55
C ARG A 195 -19.04 3.80 -0.09
N SER A 196 -18.57 3.01 0.85
CA SER A 196 -18.71 3.24 2.30
C SER A 196 -18.06 4.54 2.80
N VAL A 197 -17.20 5.19 2.01
CA VAL A 197 -16.62 6.49 2.38
C VAL A 197 -17.56 7.68 2.10
N ALA A 198 -18.74 7.48 1.49
CA ALA A 198 -19.64 8.56 1.09
C ALA A 198 -20.03 9.46 2.27
N GLY A 199 -20.31 8.89 3.44
CA GLY A 199 -20.59 9.66 4.65
C GLY A 199 -19.42 10.57 5.07
N ALA A 200 -18.19 10.05 5.06
CA ALA A 200 -16.98 10.83 5.35
C ALA A 200 -16.77 11.97 4.32
N LEU A 201 -17.02 11.71 3.04
CA LEU A 201 -16.97 12.72 1.99
C LEU A 201 -18.01 13.83 2.19
N CYS A 202 -19.22 13.50 2.63
CA CYS A 202 -20.27 14.48 2.99
C CYS A 202 -19.87 15.37 4.17
N VAL A 203 -19.04 14.90 5.08
CA VAL A 203 -18.47 15.71 6.16
C VAL A 203 -17.35 16.60 5.62
N ALA A 204 -16.37 16.01 4.92
CA ALA A 204 -15.17 16.70 4.44
C ALA A 204 -15.47 17.77 3.35
N ILE A 205 -16.53 17.62 2.55
CA ILE A 205 -16.91 18.59 1.50
C ILE A 205 -17.21 19.99 2.03
N LYS A 206 -17.49 20.13 3.32
CA LYS A 206 -17.73 21.42 3.98
C LYS A 206 -16.44 22.24 4.09
N GLU A 207 -15.29 21.59 4.06
CA GLU A 207 -13.98 22.24 4.07
C GLU A 207 -13.61 22.70 2.66
N GLU A 208 -13.21 23.96 2.51
CA GLU A 208 -12.93 24.55 1.19
C GLU A 208 -11.83 23.81 0.43
N SER A 209 -10.76 23.42 1.13
CA SER A 209 -9.62 22.70 0.58
C SER A 209 -9.95 21.30 0.07
N MET A 210 -11.00 20.66 0.62
CA MET A 210 -11.43 19.29 0.28
C MET A 210 -12.57 19.26 -0.73
N ARG A 211 -13.26 20.39 -0.90
CA ARG A 211 -14.54 20.50 -1.59
C ARG A 211 -14.56 19.87 -2.97
N LEU A 212 -13.57 20.21 -3.80
CA LEU A 212 -13.54 19.77 -5.19
C LEU A 212 -13.36 18.25 -5.32
N GLU A 213 -12.41 17.69 -4.57
CA GLU A 213 -12.14 16.24 -4.63
C GLU A 213 -13.28 15.44 -4.01
N CYS A 214 -13.87 15.91 -2.90
CA CYS A 214 -15.06 15.29 -2.32
C CYS A 214 -16.25 15.33 -3.29
N GLN A 215 -16.49 16.46 -3.97
CA GLN A 215 -17.56 16.55 -4.96
C GLN A 215 -17.37 15.54 -6.10
N LYS A 216 -16.16 15.45 -6.68
CA LYS A 216 -15.84 14.48 -7.73
C LYS A 216 -16.04 13.03 -7.27
N ALA A 217 -15.64 12.73 -6.04
CA ALA A 217 -15.77 11.40 -5.47
C ALA A 217 -17.25 11.03 -5.20
N LEU A 218 -18.03 11.94 -4.62
CA LEU A 218 -19.46 11.72 -4.36
C LEU A 218 -20.25 11.46 -5.65
N LEU A 219 -19.94 12.17 -6.74
CA LEU A 219 -20.58 11.92 -8.04
C LEU A 219 -20.36 10.50 -8.57
N LYS A 220 -19.31 9.81 -8.12
CA LYS A 220 -18.96 8.44 -8.53
C LYS A 220 -19.41 7.38 -7.53
N LEU A 221 -19.36 7.68 -6.23
CA LEU A 221 -19.49 6.69 -5.17
C LEU A 221 -20.83 6.71 -4.44
N ALA A 222 -21.51 7.87 -4.39
CA ALA A 222 -22.73 8.01 -3.61
C ALA A 222 -23.88 7.14 -4.14
N GLN A 223 -24.69 6.65 -3.21
CA GLN A 223 -25.83 5.76 -3.44
C GLN A 223 -27.12 6.34 -2.85
N PRO A 224 -28.30 5.80 -3.17
CA PRO A 224 -29.55 6.22 -2.57
C PRO A 224 -29.58 6.18 -1.03
N SER A 225 -28.82 5.25 -0.42
CA SER A 225 -28.64 5.19 1.04
C SER A 225 -27.98 6.42 1.65
N ASP A 226 -27.23 7.21 0.85
CA ASP A 226 -26.49 8.37 1.31
C ASP A 226 -27.29 9.68 1.23
N LEU A 227 -28.55 9.63 0.78
CA LEU A 227 -29.39 10.81 0.53
C LEU A 227 -29.52 11.72 1.75
N ALA A 228 -29.63 11.18 2.96
CA ALA A 228 -29.71 11.99 4.20
C ALA A 228 -28.43 12.82 4.38
N ALA A 229 -27.26 12.18 4.31
CA ALA A 229 -25.95 12.83 4.46
C ALA A 229 -25.68 13.86 3.34
N LEU A 230 -26.09 13.55 2.10
CA LEU A 230 -25.98 14.46 0.97
C LEU A 230 -26.81 15.72 1.14
N ARG A 231 -28.07 15.61 1.63
CA ARG A 231 -28.93 16.77 1.92
C ARG A 231 -28.35 17.65 3.03
N ASP A 232 -27.76 17.05 4.06
CA ASP A 232 -27.12 17.80 5.14
C ASP A 232 -25.83 18.51 4.64
N ALA A 233 -25.07 17.85 3.78
CA ALA A 233 -23.92 18.46 3.12
C ALA A 233 -24.34 19.63 2.21
N GLU A 234 -25.39 19.47 1.40
CA GLU A 234 -25.93 20.52 0.52
C GLU A 234 -26.35 21.76 1.31
N LYS A 235 -27.03 21.59 2.45
CA LYS A 235 -27.43 22.72 3.32
C LYS A 235 -26.22 23.45 3.92
N ALA A 236 -25.18 22.71 4.28
CA ALA A 236 -24.00 23.23 4.98
C ALA A 236 -22.98 23.90 4.05
N VAL A 237 -22.91 23.50 2.76
CA VAL A 237 -21.96 24.05 1.81
C VAL A 237 -22.43 25.45 1.35
N THR A 238 -21.53 26.43 1.46
CA THR A 238 -21.76 27.82 1.06
C THR A 238 -21.50 28.08 -0.42
N ASN A 239 -20.60 27.31 -1.04
CA ASN A 239 -20.26 27.47 -2.45
C ASN A 239 -21.43 27.06 -3.36
N ALA A 240 -21.94 28.00 -4.16
CA ALA A 240 -23.11 27.82 -5.00
C ALA A 240 -22.95 26.71 -6.06
N THR A 241 -21.75 26.59 -6.65
CA THR A 241 -21.45 25.55 -7.68
C THR A 241 -21.52 24.16 -7.06
N THR A 242 -20.89 23.95 -5.91
CA THR A 242 -20.92 22.66 -5.19
C THR A 242 -22.30 22.33 -4.69
N LYS A 243 -23.02 23.32 -4.14
CA LYS A 243 -24.42 23.15 -3.70
C LYS A 243 -25.30 22.70 -4.87
N GLY A 244 -25.18 23.36 -6.02
CA GLY A 244 -25.92 22.97 -7.22
C GLY A 244 -25.53 21.57 -7.74
N ALA A 245 -24.26 21.16 -7.63
CA ALA A 245 -23.82 19.83 -8.00
C ALA A 245 -24.42 18.74 -7.06
N LEU A 246 -24.41 18.99 -5.75
CA LEU A 246 -25.04 18.09 -4.77
C LEU A 246 -26.54 17.98 -4.99
N GLY A 247 -27.24 19.10 -5.25
CA GLY A 247 -28.69 19.09 -5.54
C GLY A 247 -29.04 18.26 -6.78
N ARG A 248 -28.21 18.34 -7.85
CA ARG A 248 -28.40 17.49 -9.04
C ARG A 248 -28.15 16.01 -8.73
N LEU A 249 -27.12 15.70 -7.93
CA LEU A 249 -26.82 14.33 -7.49
C LEU A 249 -27.96 13.75 -6.67
N ILE A 250 -28.50 14.51 -5.70
CA ILE A 250 -29.64 14.11 -4.87
C ILE A 250 -30.84 13.75 -5.75
N LYS A 251 -31.22 14.66 -6.68
CA LYS A 251 -32.34 14.40 -7.61
C LYS A 251 -32.13 13.15 -8.45
N LYS A 252 -30.89 12.92 -8.94
CA LYS A 252 -30.56 11.70 -9.69
C LYS A 252 -30.73 10.45 -8.86
N LEU A 253 -30.27 10.46 -7.59
CA LEU A 253 -30.36 9.29 -6.71
C LEU A 253 -31.79 9.01 -6.24
N GLU A 254 -32.62 10.06 -6.06
CA GLU A 254 -34.05 9.93 -5.76
C GLU A 254 -34.84 9.28 -6.90
N ALA A 255 -34.40 9.47 -8.14
CA ALA A 255 -35.03 8.89 -9.33
C ALA A 255 -34.68 7.42 -9.56
N VAL A 256 -33.73 6.85 -8.85
CA VAL A 256 -33.29 5.45 -8.93
C VAL A 256 -34.08 4.56 -7.94
N LYS A 257 -35.39 4.66 -7.91
CA LYS A 257 -36.26 3.82 -7.10
C LYS A 257 -36.60 2.50 -7.81
#